data_b59fcfb5edf9947c0b792da1b258f749
#
_entry.id   b59fcfb5edf9947c0b792da1b258f749
#
_cell.length_a   1.000
_cell.length_b   1.000
_cell.length_c   1.000
_cell.angle_alpha   90.00
_cell.angle_beta   90.00
_cell.angle_gamma   90.00
#
_symmetry.space_group_name_H-M   'P 1'
#
loop_
_entity.id
_entity.type
_entity.pdbx_description
1 polymer ?
#
loop_
_entity_poly.entity_id
_entity_poly.type
_entity_poly.pdbx_seq_one_letter_code
_entity_poly.pdbx_strand_id
1 'polypeptide(L)'
;HDFLRHVERCRLLLHVVDVSGSECREPVEDFEKINEELAKFSPELAQRPQIVVGNKCDLATEEQIESFRSYVEGKGLTFVPISAATMQGVRELPGLVYNRLKDIPPVPVFTPEYKKPEPKANDRAYTIQRMEAHVWSIDAPWLEYILAGSNVDDYESLQYFQRQLDESGILAELVEKGVQENDTILIGEYQFDYIF
;
A
#
# COMPACT_ATOMS: atom_id res chain seq x y z
N HIS A 1 -11.86 -1.93 -5.31
CA HIS A 1 -11.74 -0.87 -4.28
C HIS A 1 -10.28 -0.64 -3.82
N ASP A 2 -9.41 -1.65 -3.81
CA ASP A 2 -8.03 -1.46 -3.31
C ASP A 2 -7.17 -0.59 -4.26
N PHE A 3 -7.38 -0.67 -5.56
CA PHE A 3 -6.68 0.15 -6.55
C PHE A 3 -6.85 1.66 -6.29
N LEU A 4 -8.05 2.12 -6.00
CA LEU A 4 -8.34 3.54 -5.78
C LEU A 4 -7.66 4.11 -4.53
N ARG A 5 -7.38 3.28 -3.51
CA ARG A 5 -6.59 3.69 -2.33
C ARG A 5 -5.15 4.04 -2.68
N HIS A 6 -4.57 3.38 -3.69
CA HIS A 6 -3.25 3.76 -4.19
C HIS A 6 -3.28 5.07 -4.96
N VAL A 7 -4.37 5.30 -5.72
CA VAL A 7 -4.57 6.53 -6.49
C VAL A 7 -4.74 7.75 -5.58
N GLU A 8 -5.35 7.60 -4.40
CA GLU A 8 -5.48 8.68 -3.39
C GLU A 8 -4.14 9.28 -2.96
N ARG A 9 -3.05 8.53 -3.05
CA ARG A 9 -1.71 9.01 -2.68
C ARG A 9 -1.01 9.75 -3.81
N CYS A 10 -1.57 9.74 -5.03
CA CYS A 10 -0.99 10.41 -6.17
C CYS A 10 -1.27 11.91 -6.12
N ARG A 11 -0.29 12.72 -6.51
CA ARG A 11 -0.42 14.20 -6.61
C ARG A 11 -1.02 14.64 -7.92
N LEU A 12 -0.82 13.86 -8.98
CA LEU A 12 -1.23 14.08 -10.35
C LEU A 12 -1.72 12.77 -10.93
N LEU A 13 -2.82 12.81 -11.65
CA LEU A 13 -3.38 11.66 -12.36
C LEU A 13 -3.03 11.75 -13.85
N LEU A 14 -2.63 10.62 -14.42
CA LEU A 14 -2.56 10.43 -15.86
C LEU A 14 -3.75 9.59 -16.28
N HIS A 15 -4.74 10.24 -16.88
CA HIS A 15 -5.94 9.58 -17.37
C HIS A 15 -5.73 9.14 -18.81
N VAL A 16 -5.43 7.86 -19.02
CA VAL A 16 -5.14 7.31 -20.36
C VAL A 16 -6.42 6.81 -20.98
N VAL A 17 -6.76 7.34 -22.15
CA VAL A 17 -7.97 7.03 -22.90
C VAL A 17 -7.60 6.53 -24.31
N ASP A 18 -8.27 5.48 -24.76
CA ASP A 18 -8.18 5.02 -26.16
C ASP A 18 -8.98 5.96 -27.06
N VAL A 19 -8.29 6.73 -27.89
CA VAL A 19 -8.92 7.71 -28.79
C VAL A 19 -9.32 7.12 -30.14
N SER A 20 -8.93 5.87 -30.41
CA SER A 20 -9.23 5.23 -31.69
C SER A 20 -10.63 4.65 -31.81
N GLY A 21 -11.29 4.42 -30.66
CA GLY A 21 -12.57 3.71 -30.64
C GLY A 21 -12.48 2.25 -31.12
N SER A 22 -11.28 1.67 -31.16
CA SER A 22 -11.00 0.33 -31.74
C SER A 22 -11.80 -0.80 -31.08
N GLU A 23 -12.27 -0.62 -29.84
CA GLU A 23 -13.07 -1.59 -29.07
C GLU A 23 -14.56 -1.26 -29.04
N CYS A 24 -15.08 -0.51 -30.03
CA CYS A 24 -16.46 -0.01 -30.05
C CYS A 24 -16.84 0.82 -28.82
N ARG A 25 -15.90 1.58 -28.29
CA ARG A 25 -16.09 2.49 -27.16
C ARG A 25 -15.94 3.92 -27.62
N GLU A 26 -16.72 4.79 -27.01
CA GLU A 26 -16.60 6.23 -27.26
C GLU A 26 -15.62 6.88 -26.26
N PRO A 27 -14.55 7.53 -26.72
CA PRO A 27 -13.52 8.11 -25.85
C PRO A 27 -14.07 9.08 -24.79
N VAL A 28 -15.10 9.86 -25.15
CA VAL A 28 -15.76 10.80 -24.24
C VAL A 28 -16.52 10.06 -23.15
N GLU A 29 -17.25 9.00 -23.50
CA GLU A 29 -18.02 8.23 -22.54
C GLU A 29 -17.10 7.51 -21.54
N ASP A 30 -16.01 6.91 -22.01
CA ASP A 30 -15.01 6.25 -21.16
C ASP A 30 -14.33 7.25 -20.22
N PHE A 31 -13.98 8.43 -20.73
CA PHE A 31 -13.42 9.50 -19.92
C PHE A 31 -14.37 9.97 -18.80
N GLU A 32 -15.64 10.23 -19.12
CA GLU A 32 -16.64 10.66 -18.14
C GLU A 32 -16.90 9.58 -17.09
N LYS A 33 -17.04 8.34 -17.51
CA LYS A 33 -17.32 7.21 -16.63
C LYS A 33 -16.23 7.04 -15.56
N ILE A 34 -14.95 7.14 -15.95
CA ILE A 34 -13.84 7.08 -14.99
C ILE A 34 -13.87 8.26 -14.03
N ASN A 35 -14.13 9.47 -14.52
CA ASN A 35 -14.25 10.65 -13.66
C ASN A 35 -15.43 10.52 -12.67
N GLU A 36 -16.56 9.94 -13.10
CA GLU A 36 -17.67 9.64 -12.20
C GLU A 36 -17.28 8.61 -11.12
N GLU A 37 -16.52 7.58 -11.49
CA GLU A 37 -16.06 6.57 -10.54
C GLU A 37 -15.09 7.18 -9.51
N LEU A 38 -14.18 8.04 -9.95
CA LEU A 38 -13.30 8.80 -9.06
C LEU A 38 -14.10 9.67 -8.08
N ALA A 39 -15.13 10.36 -8.57
CA ALA A 39 -15.99 11.22 -7.76
C ALA A 39 -16.83 10.42 -6.73
N LYS A 40 -17.34 9.25 -7.12
CA LYS A 40 -18.07 8.35 -6.23
C LYS A 40 -17.18 7.78 -5.13
N PHE A 41 -15.91 7.56 -5.43
CA PHE A 41 -14.95 7.04 -4.45
C PHE A 41 -14.51 8.10 -3.46
N SER A 42 -14.06 9.27 -3.94
CA SER A 42 -13.62 10.39 -3.10
C SER A 42 -13.79 11.72 -3.86
N PRO A 43 -14.55 12.68 -3.30
CA PRO A 43 -14.64 14.03 -3.87
C PRO A 43 -13.29 14.73 -4.01
N GLU A 44 -12.35 14.46 -3.09
CA GLU A 44 -11.00 14.99 -3.13
C GLU A 44 -10.20 14.43 -4.30
N LEU A 45 -10.39 13.14 -4.60
CA LEU A 45 -9.74 12.47 -5.73
C LEU A 45 -10.23 13.01 -7.07
N ALA A 46 -11.53 13.30 -7.18
CA ALA A 46 -12.11 13.90 -8.38
C ALA A 46 -11.56 15.31 -8.68
N GLN A 47 -11.11 16.03 -7.65
CA GLN A 47 -10.53 17.38 -7.79
C GLN A 47 -9.01 17.37 -8.03
N ARG A 48 -8.38 16.20 -8.04
CA ARG A 48 -6.95 16.09 -8.30
C ARG A 48 -6.59 16.63 -9.69
N PRO A 49 -5.46 17.33 -9.81
CA PRO A 49 -4.93 17.68 -11.11
C PRO A 49 -4.74 16.43 -11.96
N GLN A 50 -5.18 16.51 -13.22
CA GLN A 50 -5.01 15.40 -14.15
C GLN A 50 -4.52 15.89 -15.51
N ILE A 51 -3.78 15.02 -16.20
CA ILE A 51 -3.40 15.15 -17.60
C ILE A 51 -4.11 14.01 -18.34
N VAL A 52 -4.84 14.35 -19.38
CA VAL A 52 -5.51 13.35 -20.22
C VAL A 52 -4.57 12.94 -21.34
N VAL A 53 -4.30 11.66 -21.42
CA VAL A 53 -3.40 11.07 -22.42
C VAL A 53 -4.23 10.28 -23.42
N GLY A 54 -4.35 10.77 -24.63
CA GLY A 54 -5.00 10.06 -25.73
C GLY A 54 -4.05 9.03 -26.33
N ASN A 55 -4.30 7.76 -26.05
CA ASN A 55 -3.49 6.67 -26.58
C ASN A 55 -4.09 6.06 -27.84
N LYS A 56 -3.31 5.27 -28.53
CA LYS A 56 -3.62 4.62 -29.84
C LYS A 56 -3.86 5.63 -30.98
N CYS A 57 -3.16 6.76 -30.94
CA CYS A 57 -3.25 7.77 -32.00
C CYS A 57 -2.80 7.25 -33.37
N ASP A 58 -2.03 6.18 -33.42
CA ASP A 58 -1.67 5.47 -34.66
C ASP A 58 -2.85 4.76 -35.35
N LEU A 59 -3.91 4.48 -34.61
CA LEU A 59 -5.14 3.84 -35.12
C LEU A 59 -6.30 4.83 -35.27
N ALA A 60 -6.20 6.03 -34.72
CA ALA A 60 -7.24 7.06 -34.76
C ALA A 60 -7.06 7.99 -35.98
N THR A 61 -8.16 8.53 -36.47
CA THR A 61 -8.09 9.62 -37.46
C THR A 61 -7.73 10.93 -36.78
N GLU A 62 -7.18 11.87 -37.55
CA GLU A 62 -6.85 13.19 -37.06
C GLU A 62 -8.07 13.95 -36.52
N GLU A 63 -9.23 13.73 -37.15
CA GLU A 63 -10.51 14.29 -36.72
C GLU A 63 -10.96 13.75 -35.35
N GLN A 64 -10.80 12.46 -35.11
CA GLN A 64 -11.11 11.84 -33.80
C GLN A 64 -10.21 12.41 -32.69
N ILE A 65 -8.92 12.52 -32.96
CA ILE A 65 -7.94 13.06 -31.98
C ILE A 65 -8.29 14.53 -31.66
N GLU A 66 -8.58 15.34 -32.67
CA GLU A 66 -8.87 16.77 -32.48
C GLU A 66 -10.23 17.01 -31.81
N SER A 67 -11.22 16.19 -32.12
CA SER A 67 -12.54 16.23 -31.47
C SER A 67 -12.40 15.95 -29.97
N PHE A 68 -11.68 14.88 -29.60
CA PHE A 68 -11.45 14.54 -28.21
C PHE A 68 -10.56 15.54 -27.47
N ARG A 69 -9.53 16.09 -28.17
CA ARG A 69 -8.70 17.19 -27.66
C ARG A 69 -9.57 18.39 -27.28
N SER A 70 -10.39 18.87 -28.23
CA SER A 70 -11.25 20.03 -28.01
C SER A 70 -12.19 19.84 -26.82
N TYR A 71 -12.71 18.62 -26.65
CA TYR A 71 -13.56 18.27 -25.53
C TYR A 71 -12.83 18.36 -24.18
N VAL A 72 -11.62 17.77 -24.09
CA VAL A 72 -10.79 17.75 -22.89
C VAL A 72 -10.30 19.16 -22.52
N GLU A 73 -9.79 19.92 -23.50
CA GLU A 73 -9.31 21.27 -23.29
C GLU A 73 -10.44 22.24 -22.93
N GLY A 74 -11.66 22.00 -23.47
CA GLY A 74 -12.87 22.70 -23.07
C GLY A 74 -13.25 22.53 -21.58
N LYS A 75 -12.78 21.46 -20.94
CA LYS A 75 -12.88 21.25 -19.49
C LYS A 75 -11.72 21.87 -18.69
N GLY A 76 -10.80 22.55 -19.35
CA GLY A 76 -9.60 23.14 -18.71
C GLY A 76 -8.50 22.14 -18.38
N LEU A 77 -8.53 20.94 -18.97
CA LEU A 77 -7.55 19.91 -18.77
C LEU A 77 -6.49 19.90 -19.88
N THR A 78 -5.30 19.43 -19.57
CA THR A 78 -4.22 19.26 -20.55
C THR A 78 -4.40 17.93 -21.29
N PHE A 79 -4.39 17.97 -22.63
CA PHE A 79 -4.45 16.80 -23.48
C PHE A 79 -3.09 16.49 -24.11
N VAL A 80 -2.68 15.23 -24.13
CA VAL A 80 -1.43 14.76 -24.72
C VAL A 80 -1.71 13.54 -25.61
N PRO A 81 -1.58 13.66 -26.95
CA PRO A 81 -1.73 12.52 -27.84
C PRO A 81 -0.45 11.67 -27.83
N ILE A 82 -0.63 10.37 -27.72
CA ILE A 82 0.46 9.38 -27.79
C ILE A 82 0.05 8.14 -28.59
N SER A 83 1.05 7.40 -29.00
CA SER A 83 0.90 5.99 -29.36
C SER A 83 1.92 5.18 -28.57
N ALA A 84 1.46 4.38 -27.64
CA ALA A 84 2.32 3.50 -26.87
C ALA A 84 2.96 2.42 -27.77
N ALA A 85 2.25 1.99 -28.81
CA ALA A 85 2.72 0.95 -29.75
C ALA A 85 3.89 1.46 -30.61
N THR A 86 3.80 2.70 -31.11
CA THR A 86 4.83 3.32 -31.97
C THR A 86 5.84 4.16 -31.19
N MET A 87 5.63 4.34 -29.88
CA MET A 87 6.41 5.22 -28.99
C MET A 87 6.32 6.71 -29.33
N GLN A 88 5.38 7.12 -30.19
CA GLN A 88 5.13 8.53 -30.53
C GLN A 88 4.57 9.27 -29.31
N GLY A 89 5.16 10.40 -28.94
CA GLY A 89 4.75 11.24 -27.79
C GLY A 89 5.07 10.64 -26.41
N VAL A 90 5.48 9.37 -26.34
CA VAL A 90 5.73 8.68 -25.06
C VAL A 90 6.98 9.20 -24.35
N ARG A 91 8.03 9.54 -25.11
CA ARG A 91 9.31 10.00 -24.55
C ARG A 91 9.23 11.38 -23.90
N GLU A 92 8.33 12.22 -24.39
CA GLU A 92 8.10 13.59 -23.93
C GLU A 92 7.20 13.64 -22.69
N LEU A 93 6.33 12.65 -22.54
CA LEU A 93 5.34 12.59 -21.47
C LEU A 93 5.95 12.67 -20.04
N PRO A 94 7.04 11.95 -19.69
CA PRO A 94 7.66 12.07 -18.37
C PRO A 94 8.17 13.47 -18.06
N GLY A 95 8.72 14.18 -19.06
CA GLY A 95 9.18 15.54 -18.92
C GLY A 95 8.04 16.51 -18.61
N LEU A 96 6.90 16.34 -19.29
CA LEU A 96 5.70 17.13 -19.06
C LEU A 96 5.13 16.88 -17.66
N VAL A 97 5.02 15.61 -17.26
CA VAL A 97 4.56 15.19 -15.93
C VAL A 97 5.47 15.77 -14.83
N TYR A 98 6.78 15.67 -14.99
CA TYR A 98 7.75 16.21 -14.03
C TYR A 98 7.59 17.72 -13.86
N ASN A 99 7.45 18.46 -14.95
CA ASN A 99 7.25 19.90 -14.90
C ASN A 99 5.93 20.25 -14.19
N ARG A 100 4.85 19.52 -14.49
CA ARG A 100 3.56 19.75 -13.83
C ARG A 100 3.59 19.44 -12.34
N LEU A 101 4.33 18.39 -11.93
CA LEU A 101 4.47 18.01 -10.52
C LEU A 101 5.20 19.04 -9.66
N LYS A 102 6.06 19.91 -10.26
CA LYS A 102 6.74 20.98 -9.51
C LYS A 102 5.76 22.00 -8.95
N ASP A 103 4.68 22.26 -9.67
CA ASP A 103 3.69 23.28 -9.32
C ASP A 103 2.61 22.73 -8.37
N ILE A 104 2.56 21.41 -8.16
CA ILE A 104 1.57 20.75 -7.31
C ILE A 104 2.16 20.51 -5.92
N PRO A 105 1.54 21.04 -4.84
CA PRO A 105 2.01 20.80 -3.48
C PRO A 105 1.97 19.31 -3.13
N PRO A 106 2.82 18.85 -2.19
CA PRO A 106 2.75 17.47 -1.69
C PRO A 106 1.37 17.17 -1.10
N VAL A 107 0.90 15.93 -1.29
CA VAL A 107 -0.33 15.47 -0.63
C VAL A 107 -0.13 15.56 0.88
N PRO A 108 -1.08 16.12 1.64
CA PRO A 108 -1.02 16.08 3.10
C PRO A 108 -0.86 14.63 3.55
N VAL A 109 0.23 14.34 4.25
CA VAL A 109 0.42 13.04 4.85
C VAL A 109 -0.52 13.01 6.06
N PHE A 110 -1.58 12.22 5.99
CA PHE A 110 -2.38 11.91 7.16
C PHE A 110 -1.47 11.15 8.13
N THR A 111 -0.98 11.84 9.14
CA THR A 111 -0.40 11.15 10.30
C THR A 111 -1.55 10.45 11.00
N PRO A 112 -1.53 9.11 11.16
CA PRO A 112 -2.59 8.44 11.89
C PRO A 112 -2.67 9.07 13.29
N GLU A 113 -3.88 9.45 13.72
CA GLU A 113 -4.12 10.00 15.07
C GLU A 113 -3.68 9.01 16.16
N TYR A 114 -3.68 7.73 15.84
CA TYR A 114 -3.16 6.66 16.66
C TYR A 114 -1.69 6.37 16.28
N LYS A 115 -0.77 6.97 17.01
CA LYS A 115 0.60 6.46 17.08
C LYS A 115 0.58 5.23 17.96
N LYS A 116 0.69 4.05 17.34
CA LYS A 116 0.96 2.82 18.07
C LYS A 116 2.17 3.10 18.97
N PRO A 117 2.08 2.98 20.31
CA PRO A 117 3.21 3.27 21.18
C PRO A 117 4.38 2.39 20.74
N GLU A 118 5.48 3.01 20.33
CA GLU A 118 6.71 2.28 20.08
C GLU A 118 7.17 1.71 21.43
N PRO A 119 7.41 0.40 21.55
CA PRO A 119 8.03 -0.14 22.74
C PRO A 119 9.36 0.59 22.94
N LYS A 120 9.53 1.24 24.09
CA LYS A 120 10.79 1.91 24.41
C LYS A 120 11.89 0.88 24.28
N ALA A 121 12.89 1.14 23.46
CA ALA A 121 13.95 0.20 23.10
C ALA A 121 14.75 -0.41 24.29
N ASN A 122 14.49 0.05 25.51
CA ASN A 122 15.13 -0.40 26.74
C ASN A 122 14.22 -1.17 27.70
N ASP A 123 12.96 -1.43 27.36
CA ASP A 123 12.04 -2.12 28.27
C ASP A 123 11.74 -3.54 27.75
N ARG A 124 12.80 -4.34 27.61
CA ARG A 124 12.70 -5.78 27.35
C ARG A 124 12.53 -6.57 28.65
N ALA A 125 11.87 -5.95 29.64
CA ALA A 125 11.53 -6.62 30.88
C ALA A 125 10.58 -7.77 30.58
N TYR A 126 10.82 -8.89 31.23
CA TYR A 126 9.96 -10.06 31.18
C TYR A 126 9.95 -10.77 32.53
N THR A 127 8.92 -11.56 32.79
CA THR A 127 8.86 -12.47 33.93
C THR A 127 8.40 -13.84 33.49
N ILE A 128 9.00 -14.88 34.02
CA ILE A 128 8.67 -16.28 33.72
C ILE A 128 8.10 -16.94 34.96
N GLN A 129 6.88 -17.43 34.87
CA GLN A 129 6.18 -18.14 35.97
C GLN A 129 5.73 -19.53 35.52
N ARG A 130 5.89 -20.49 36.38
CA ARG A 130 5.30 -21.84 36.16
C ARG A 130 3.89 -21.83 36.70
N MET A 131 2.91 -22.03 35.82
CA MET A 131 1.49 -22.05 36.18
C MET A 131 1.04 -23.43 36.65
N GLU A 132 1.44 -24.47 35.91
CA GLU A 132 1.11 -25.87 36.15
C GLU A 132 2.31 -26.80 35.84
N ALA A 133 2.13 -28.10 35.96
CA ALA A 133 3.21 -29.09 35.80
C ALA A 133 3.94 -28.99 34.45
N HIS A 134 3.24 -28.65 33.38
CA HIS A 134 3.74 -28.55 32.00
C HIS A 134 3.34 -27.24 31.31
N VAL A 135 3.04 -26.17 32.11
CA VAL A 135 2.56 -24.91 31.57
C VAL A 135 3.36 -23.74 32.18
N TRP A 136 3.96 -22.94 31.29
CA TRP A 136 4.76 -21.79 31.64
C TRP A 136 4.11 -20.54 31.09
N SER A 137 4.10 -19.45 31.85
CA SER A 137 3.63 -18.13 31.41
C SER A 137 4.80 -17.17 31.36
N ILE A 138 4.91 -16.46 30.26
CA ILE A 138 5.87 -15.39 30.04
C ILE A 138 5.09 -14.08 29.92
N ASP A 139 5.25 -13.21 30.90
CA ASP A 139 4.75 -11.84 30.86
C ASP A 139 5.84 -10.98 30.23
N ALA A 140 5.67 -10.61 28.98
CA ALA A 140 6.60 -9.82 28.19
C ALA A 140 5.83 -8.93 27.20
N PRO A 141 5.38 -7.75 27.60
CA PRO A 141 4.55 -6.86 26.76
C PRO A 141 5.15 -6.52 25.39
N TRP A 142 6.47 -6.49 25.30
CA TRP A 142 7.18 -6.25 24.05
C TRP A 142 7.09 -7.46 23.08
N LEU A 143 7.05 -8.72 23.59
CA LEU A 143 6.82 -9.92 22.78
C LEU A 143 5.37 -10.01 22.31
N GLU A 144 4.41 -9.71 23.18
CA GLU A 144 2.99 -9.63 22.80
C GLU A 144 2.77 -8.62 21.69
N TYR A 145 3.48 -7.49 21.75
CA TYR A 145 3.43 -6.48 20.68
C TYR A 145 3.97 -7.01 19.35
N ILE A 146 5.07 -7.78 19.37
CA ILE A 146 5.61 -8.43 18.17
C ILE A 146 4.60 -9.44 17.61
N LEU A 147 4.04 -10.30 18.44
CA LEU A 147 3.05 -11.31 18.04
C LEU A 147 1.78 -10.67 17.46
N ALA A 148 1.25 -9.64 18.09
CA ALA A 148 0.08 -8.92 17.61
C ALA A 148 0.30 -8.20 16.27
N GLY A 149 1.55 -7.88 15.94
CA GLY A 149 1.94 -7.25 14.68
C GLY A 149 2.37 -8.22 13.57
N SER A 150 2.53 -9.50 13.92
CA SER A 150 3.03 -10.56 13.04
C SER A 150 1.89 -11.48 12.59
N ASN A 151 1.97 -11.95 11.35
CA ASN A 151 1.12 -13.06 10.91
C ASN A 151 1.81 -14.37 11.33
N VAL A 152 1.29 -15.03 12.37
CA VAL A 152 1.86 -16.29 12.88
C VAL A 152 1.83 -17.45 11.86
N ASP A 153 1.05 -17.33 10.78
CA ASP A 153 1.03 -18.29 9.68
C ASP A 153 2.13 -18.02 8.64
N ASP A 154 2.85 -16.89 8.74
CA ASP A 154 3.91 -16.52 7.83
C ASP A 154 5.28 -16.93 8.38
N TYR A 155 6.02 -17.71 7.58
CA TYR A 155 7.31 -18.27 7.97
C TYR A 155 8.37 -17.22 8.34
N GLU A 156 8.42 -16.09 7.62
CA GLU A 156 9.40 -15.02 7.88
C GLU A 156 9.09 -14.32 9.22
N SER A 157 7.81 -14.09 9.50
CA SER A 157 7.32 -13.51 10.75
C SER A 157 7.64 -14.40 11.94
N LEU A 158 7.46 -15.71 11.78
CA LEU A 158 7.76 -16.70 12.82
C LEU A 158 9.28 -16.77 13.11
N GLN A 159 10.11 -16.75 12.07
CA GLN A 159 11.57 -16.70 12.24
C GLN A 159 12.05 -15.43 12.95
N TYR A 160 11.44 -14.28 12.65
CA TYR A 160 11.75 -13.04 13.34
C TYR A 160 11.42 -13.12 14.81
N PHE A 161 10.24 -13.66 15.17
CA PHE A 161 9.83 -13.87 16.54
C PHE A 161 10.78 -14.83 17.30
N GLN A 162 11.13 -15.98 16.70
CA GLN A 162 12.07 -16.92 17.27
C GLN A 162 13.44 -16.26 17.57
N ARG A 163 13.95 -15.47 16.63
CA ARG A 163 15.21 -14.74 16.83
C ARG A 163 15.13 -13.77 18.01
N GLN A 164 13.98 -13.08 18.17
CA GLN A 164 13.80 -12.16 19.30
C GLN A 164 13.73 -12.90 20.64
N LEU A 165 13.15 -14.09 20.69
CA LEU A 165 13.14 -14.96 21.85
C LEU A 165 14.58 -15.43 22.22
N ASP A 166 15.36 -15.86 21.24
CA ASP A 166 16.75 -16.28 21.42
C ASP A 166 17.62 -15.13 21.96
N GLU A 167 17.56 -13.98 21.30
CA GLU A 167 18.37 -12.80 21.65
C GLU A 167 18.00 -12.21 23.02
N SER A 168 16.78 -12.44 23.50
CA SER A 168 16.31 -11.92 24.79
C SER A 168 16.82 -12.70 26.02
N GLY A 169 17.29 -13.92 25.81
CA GLY A 169 17.69 -14.84 26.89
C GLY A 169 16.53 -15.57 27.55
N ILE A 170 15.29 -15.35 27.15
CA ILE A 170 14.10 -16.00 27.70
C ILE A 170 14.19 -17.53 27.59
N LEU A 171 14.63 -18.04 26.44
CA LEU A 171 14.78 -19.48 26.24
C LEU A 171 15.83 -20.10 27.17
N ALA A 172 16.95 -19.40 27.37
CA ALA A 172 17.99 -19.86 28.31
C ALA A 172 17.45 -19.93 29.75
N GLU A 173 16.69 -18.92 30.18
CA GLU A 173 16.08 -18.89 31.51
C GLU A 173 15.01 -19.96 31.69
N LEU A 174 14.21 -20.26 30.66
CA LEU A 174 13.24 -21.37 30.68
C LEU A 174 13.93 -22.70 30.89
N VAL A 175 15.04 -22.94 30.20
CA VAL A 175 15.85 -24.18 30.39
C VAL A 175 16.41 -24.26 31.80
N GLU A 176 16.95 -23.16 32.34
CA GLU A 176 17.43 -23.13 33.74
C GLU A 176 16.31 -23.38 34.75
N LYS A 177 15.08 -22.96 34.46
CA LYS A 177 13.91 -23.20 35.32
C LYS A 177 13.31 -24.62 35.14
N GLY A 178 13.82 -25.41 34.18
CA GLY A 178 13.48 -26.80 33.99
C GLY A 178 12.28 -27.05 33.08
N VAL A 179 12.12 -26.23 32.02
CA VAL A 179 11.17 -26.49 30.92
C VAL A 179 11.52 -27.85 30.26
N GLN A 180 10.53 -28.62 29.89
CA GLN A 180 10.68 -29.89 29.19
C GLN A 180 10.12 -29.83 27.76
N GLU A 181 10.56 -30.77 26.94
CA GLU A 181 10.05 -30.90 25.58
C GLU A 181 8.52 -31.15 25.61
N ASN A 182 7.78 -30.44 24.75
CA ASN A 182 6.32 -30.37 24.71
C ASN A 182 5.64 -29.71 25.92
N ASP A 183 6.38 -28.96 26.73
CA ASP A 183 5.75 -28.05 27.68
C ASP A 183 5.06 -26.89 26.91
N THR A 184 3.93 -26.43 27.42
CA THR A 184 3.18 -25.32 26.85
C THR A 184 3.70 -23.98 27.37
N ILE A 185 3.99 -23.06 26.49
CA ILE A 185 4.41 -21.68 26.80
C ILE A 185 3.30 -20.72 26.41
N LEU A 186 2.85 -19.93 27.37
CA LEU A 186 1.84 -18.88 27.20
C LEU A 186 2.52 -17.51 27.16
N ILE A 187 2.22 -16.70 26.13
CA ILE A 187 2.66 -15.32 25.97
C ILE A 187 1.43 -14.47 25.65
N GLY A 188 0.88 -13.75 26.62
CA GLY A 188 -0.40 -13.06 26.48
C GLY A 188 -1.51 -14.04 26.10
N GLU A 189 -2.15 -13.82 24.95
CA GLU A 189 -3.20 -14.70 24.39
C GLU A 189 -2.66 -15.84 23.51
N TYR A 190 -1.34 -15.90 23.29
CA TYR A 190 -0.71 -16.88 22.40
C TYR A 190 -0.19 -18.09 23.18
N GLN A 191 -0.33 -19.27 22.56
CA GLN A 191 0.12 -20.54 23.10
C GLN A 191 1.08 -21.21 22.11
N PHE A 192 2.21 -21.69 22.62
CA PHE A 192 3.23 -22.41 21.85
C PHE A 192 3.67 -23.66 22.58
N ASP A 193 4.03 -24.70 21.85
CA ASP A 193 4.68 -25.88 22.41
C ASP A 193 6.20 -25.70 22.34
N TYR A 194 6.86 -25.98 23.45
CA TYR A 194 8.32 -25.92 23.52
C TYR A 194 8.92 -27.16 22.85
N ILE A 195 9.60 -26.95 21.72
CA ILE A 195 10.27 -28.00 20.93
C ILE A 195 11.75 -27.66 20.87
N PHE A 196 12.61 -28.65 21.17
CA PHE A 196 14.08 -28.52 21.10
C PHE A 196 14.58 -28.53 19.66
#